data_0e644d98941431f52042779a5207a1fa
#
_entry.id   0e644d98941431f52042779a5207a1fa
#
_cell.length_a   1.000
_cell.length_b   1.000
_cell.length_c   1.000
_cell.angle_alpha   90.00
_cell.angle_beta   90.00
_cell.angle_gamma   90.00
#
_symmetry.space_group_name_H-M   'P 1'
#
loop_
_entity.id
_entity.type
_entity.pdbx_description
1 polymer ?
#
loop_
_entity_poly.entity_id
_entity_poly.type
_entity_poly.pdbx_seq_one_letter_code
_entity_poly.pdbx_strand_id
1 'polypeptide(L)'
;MTKEYEKLNSTGSLLRHVPTNTIYSYRTPIYQEFCTRKGLLKVFNNTYYSATTRKHQANIREYKTQSDIVFHYCSYGNWSLDTAFKNEISMTEYELEKLQNKTRKLGKRQAEQLESLKTKLQDLQNLYQEV
;
A
#
# COMPACT_ATOMS: atom_id res chain seq x y z
N MET A 1 8.32 4.11 -32.24
CA MET A 1 8.61 4.77 -30.96
C MET A 1 7.81 4.12 -29.81
N THR A 2 8.48 3.70 -28.78
CA THR A 2 7.82 3.11 -27.62
C THR A 2 7.22 4.25 -26.78
N LYS A 3 5.93 4.21 -26.54
CA LYS A 3 5.30 5.18 -25.63
C LYS A 3 5.73 4.86 -24.21
N GLU A 4 6.29 5.85 -23.50
CA GLU A 4 6.65 5.66 -22.10
C GLU A 4 5.41 5.53 -21.20
N TYR A 5 4.31 6.20 -21.55
CA TYR A 5 3.08 6.24 -20.78
C TYR A 5 1.89 5.74 -21.59
N GLU A 6 1.04 4.99 -20.92
CA GLU A 6 -0.22 4.48 -21.47
C GLU A 6 -1.37 5.05 -20.65
N LYS A 7 -2.33 5.68 -21.32
CA LYS A 7 -3.54 6.17 -20.66
C LYS A 7 -4.44 4.97 -20.31
N LEU A 8 -4.82 4.88 -19.05
CA LEU A 8 -5.75 3.83 -18.58
C LEU A 8 -7.18 4.36 -18.46
N ASN A 9 -7.38 5.67 -18.68
CA ASN A 9 -8.70 6.28 -18.79
C ASN A 9 -8.70 7.36 -19.88
N SER A 10 -9.87 7.91 -20.20
CA SER A 10 -10.04 8.86 -21.30
C SER A 10 -9.35 10.20 -21.06
N THR A 11 -9.26 10.63 -19.80
CA THR A 11 -8.69 11.95 -19.44
C THR A 11 -7.18 11.94 -19.26
N GLY A 12 -6.56 10.75 -19.13
CA GLY A 12 -5.14 10.63 -18.85
C GLY A 12 -4.77 10.89 -17.39
N SER A 13 -5.76 11.01 -16.49
CA SER A 13 -5.49 11.15 -15.06
C SER A 13 -5.06 9.83 -14.43
N LEU A 14 -5.30 8.71 -15.08
CA LEU A 14 -4.82 7.40 -14.70
C LEU A 14 -3.85 6.92 -15.78
N LEU A 15 -2.56 6.85 -15.46
CA LEU A 15 -1.48 6.54 -16.40
C LEU A 15 -0.65 5.37 -15.90
N ARG A 16 -0.18 4.55 -16.85
CA ARG A 16 0.82 3.53 -16.59
C ARG A 16 2.14 3.92 -17.24
N HIS A 17 3.21 3.97 -16.47
CA HIS A 17 4.57 4.12 -17.00
C HIS A 17 5.04 2.74 -17.45
N VAL A 18 5.12 2.55 -18.76
CA VAL A 18 5.33 1.23 -19.35
C VAL A 18 6.66 0.58 -18.93
N PRO A 19 7.81 1.29 -18.98
CA PRO A 19 9.09 0.66 -18.64
C PRO A 19 9.19 0.11 -17.23
N THR A 20 8.54 0.77 -16.24
CA THR A 20 8.60 0.38 -14.82
C THR A 20 7.34 -0.32 -14.34
N ASN A 21 6.30 -0.35 -15.18
CA ASN A 21 4.97 -0.84 -14.81
C ASN A 21 4.42 -0.13 -13.56
N THR A 22 4.69 1.18 -13.44
CA THR A 22 4.15 2.03 -12.38
C THR A 22 2.86 2.65 -12.84
N ILE A 23 1.82 2.60 -12.01
CA ILE A 23 0.51 3.20 -12.31
C ILE A 23 0.33 4.43 -11.43
N TYR A 24 0.03 5.56 -12.07
CA TYR A 24 -0.17 6.85 -11.42
C TYR A 24 -1.62 7.28 -11.48
N SER A 25 -2.13 7.75 -10.33
CA SER A 25 -3.35 8.56 -10.27
C SER A 25 -2.89 10.00 -10.16
N TYR A 26 -3.10 10.77 -11.24
CA TYR A 26 -2.49 12.09 -11.39
C TYR A 26 -0.97 11.97 -11.31
N ARG A 27 -0.33 12.41 -10.24
CA ARG A 27 1.13 12.32 -10.05
C ARG A 27 1.54 11.40 -8.91
N THR A 28 0.58 10.71 -8.30
CA THR A 28 0.84 9.82 -7.17
C THR A 28 0.83 8.37 -7.63
N PRO A 29 1.91 7.61 -7.42
CA PRO A 29 1.90 6.18 -7.74
C PRO A 29 0.89 5.44 -6.87
N ILE A 30 0.02 4.65 -7.50
CA ILE A 30 -0.92 3.78 -6.79
C ILE A 30 -0.57 2.30 -6.97
N TYR A 31 0.35 1.99 -7.87
CA TYR A 31 0.95 0.66 -8.02
C TYR A 31 2.39 0.84 -8.47
N GLN A 32 3.32 0.14 -7.82
CA GLN A 32 4.73 0.14 -8.19
C GLN A 32 5.35 -1.24 -8.03
N GLU A 33 6.41 -1.49 -8.81
CA GLU A 33 7.22 -2.69 -8.70
C GLU A 33 8.64 -2.27 -8.32
N PHE A 34 9.19 -2.87 -7.28
CA PHE A 34 10.52 -2.57 -6.78
C PHE A 34 11.44 -3.78 -6.90
N CYS A 35 12.68 -3.55 -7.35
CA CYS A 35 13.71 -4.59 -7.32
C CYS A 35 14.29 -4.66 -5.92
N THR A 36 14.20 -5.80 -5.27
CA THR A 36 14.71 -6.04 -3.93
C THR A 36 15.70 -7.20 -3.93
N ARG A 37 16.35 -7.44 -2.79
CA ARG A 37 17.27 -8.57 -2.62
C ARG A 37 16.63 -9.92 -2.93
N LYS A 38 15.32 -10.04 -2.73
CA LYS A 38 14.55 -11.27 -2.96
C LYS A 38 13.83 -11.30 -4.30
N GLY A 39 14.08 -10.32 -5.16
CA GLY A 39 13.45 -10.22 -6.46
C GLY A 39 12.47 -9.06 -6.55
N LEU A 40 11.52 -9.17 -7.46
CA LEU A 40 10.54 -8.11 -7.71
C LEU A 40 9.48 -8.08 -6.61
N LEU A 41 9.31 -6.91 -5.98
CA LEU A 41 8.27 -6.67 -4.99
C LEU A 41 7.17 -5.84 -5.63
N LYS A 42 5.96 -6.39 -5.70
CA LYS A 42 4.78 -5.72 -6.25
C LYS A 42 4.02 -5.04 -5.12
N VAL A 43 3.83 -3.73 -5.22
CA VAL A 43 3.28 -2.90 -4.16
C VAL A 43 2.06 -2.13 -4.64
N PHE A 44 0.95 -2.28 -3.95
CA PHE A 44 -0.27 -1.51 -4.18
C PHE A 44 -0.43 -0.44 -3.11
N ASN A 45 -0.66 0.80 -3.54
CA ASN A 45 -0.93 1.92 -2.64
C ASN A 45 -2.43 2.12 -2.53
N ASN A 46 -3.00 1.74 -1.39
CA ASN A 46 -4.43 1.87 -1.11
C ASN A 46 -4.72 3.04 -0.17
N THR A 47 -3.80 3.99 -0.07
CA THR A 47 -3.97 5.19 0.74
C THR A 47 -5.12 6.04 0.19
N TYR A 48 -5.96 6.56 1.06
CA TYR A 48 -7.04 7.46 0.64
C TYR A 48 -6.47 8.87 0.46
N TYR A 49 -6.54 9.39 -0.76
CA TYR A 49 -6.14 10.77 -1.09
C TYR A 49 -7.35 11.62 -1.47
N SER A 50 -8.22 11.07 -2.31
CA SER A 50 -9.42 11.76 -2.80
C SER A 50 -10.41 10.74 -3.33
N ALA A 51 -11.66 11.16 -3.55
CA ALA A 51 -12.68 10.30 -4.12
C ALA A 51 -12.29 9.83 -5.53
N THR A 52 -11.68 10.70 -6.33
CA THR A 52 -11.25 10.36 -7.70
C THR A 52 -10.12 9.33 -7.68
N THR A 53 -9.11 9.52 -6.84
CA THR A 53 -8.03 8.53 -6.71
C THR A 53 -8.56 7.21 -6.18
N ARG A 54 -9.53 7.23 -5.27
CA ARG A 54 -10.18 6.00 -4.79
C ARG A 54 -10.85 5.23 -5.93
N LYS A 55 -11.49 5.93 -6.86
CA LYS A 55 -12.05 5.31 -8.07
C LYS A 55 -10.97 4.71 -8.95
N HIS A 56 -9.84 5.40 -9.10
CA HIS A 56 -8.69 4.89 -9.87
C HIS A 56 -8.13 3.61 -9.23
N GLN A 57 -8.01 3.58 -7.92
CA GLN A 57 -7.56 2.39 -7.19
C GLN A 57 -8.52 1.21 -7.40
N ALA A 58 -9.81 1.47 -7.39
CA ALA A 58 -10.82 0.44 -7.65
C ALA A 58 -10.76 -0.08 -9.10
N ASN A 59 -10.46 0.81 -10.05
CA ASN A 59 -10.37 0.43 -11.47
C ASN A 59 -9.19 -0.51 -11.75
N ILE A 60 -8.15 -0.49 -10.91
CA ILE A 60 -6.97 -1.36 -11.06
C ILE A 60 -6.89 -2.40 -9.94
N ARG A 61 -8.02 -2.80 -9.37
CA ARG A 61 -8.07 -3.74 -8.24
C ARG A 61 -7.38 -5.08 -8.51
N GLU A 62 -7.29 -5.53 -9.76
CA GLU A 62 -6.55 -6.74 -10.10
C GLU A 62 -5.07 -6.62 -9.77
N TYR A 63 -4.48 -5.43 -9.85
CA TYR A 63 -3.12 -5.18 -9.42
C TYR A 63 -2.98 -5.31 -7.91
N LYS A 64 -4.01 -4.89 -7.16
CA LYS A 64 -4.04 -5.07 -5.69
C LYS A 64 -4.03 -6.55 -5.33
N THR A 65 -4.83 -7.35 -6.01
CA THR A 65 -4.92 -8.80 -5.79
C THR A 65 -3.58 -9.50 -6.07
N GLN A 66 -2.82 -9.02 -7.06
CA GLN A 66 -1.53 -9.58 -7.46
C GLN A 66 -0.37 -9.04 -6.64
N SER A 67 -0.58 -8.03 -5.81
CA SER A 67 0.49 -7.36 -5.08
C SER A 67 0.98 -8.20 -3.91
N ASP A 68 2.27 -8.09 -3.62
CA ASP A 68 2.91 -8.74 -2.48
C ASP A 68 2.57 -8.01 -1.18
N ILE A 69 2.34 -6.70 -1.27
CA ILE A 69 2.00 -5.87 -0.12
C ILE A 69 1.07 -4.73 -0.54
N VAL A 70 0.18 -4.34 0.37
CA VAL A 70 -0.72 -3.20 0.20
C VAL A 70 -0.44 -2.20 1.33
N PHE A 71 -0.07 -0.98 0.96
CA PHE A 71 0.15 0.11 1.91
C PHE A 71 -1.09 1.01 1.99
N HIS A 72 -1.33 1.56 3.18
CA HIS A 72 -2.49 2.42 3.46
C HIS A 72 -2.10 3.82 3.92
N TYR A 73 -0.80 4.08 4.08
CA TYR A 73 -0.29 5.34 4.67
C TYR A 73 0.89 5.89 3.89
N CYS A 74 0.80 5.84 2.55
CA CYS A 74 1.82 6.42 1.69
C CYS A 74 1.68 7.94 1.64
N SER A 75 2.80 8.63 1.58
CA SER A 75 2.83 10.08 1.39
C SER A 75 2.22 10.46 0.05
N TYR A 76 1.79 11.71 -0.09
CA TYR A 76 1.30 12.24 -1.35
C TYR A 76 2.44 12.39 -2.34
N GLY A 77 2.15 12.15 -3.62
CA GLY A 77 3.16 12.25 -4.68
C GLY A 77 4.08 11.04 -4.74
N ASN A 78 5.33 11.24 -5.13
CA ASN A 78 6.33 10.17 -5.24
C ASN A 78 6.80 9.73 -3.86
N TRP A 79 6.19 8.67 -3.35
CA TRP A 79 6.57 8.08 -2.07
C TRP A 79 7.69 7.05 -2.25
N SER A 80 8.50 6.86 -1.21
CA SER A 80 9.56 5.85 -1.20
C SER A 80 9.09 4.59 -0.50
N LEU A 81 9.66 3.45 -0.90
CA LEU A 81 9.36 2.16 -0.28
C LEU A 81 9.69 2.18 1.22
N ASP A 82 10.85 2.75 1.58
CA ASP A 82 11.28 2.84 2.98
C ASP A 82 10.27 3.63 3.82
N THR A 83 9.86 4.80 3.36
CA THR A 83 8.89 5.64 4.06
C THR A 83 7.53 4.95 4.16
N ALA A 84 7.11 4.26 3.10
CA ALA A 84 5.84 3.52 3.09
C ALA A 84 5.84 2.42 4.16
N PHE A 85 6.92 1.64 4.26
CA PHE A 85 7.06 0.63 5.30
C PHE A 85 7.04 1.25 6.70
N LYS A 86 7.81 2.31 6.92
CA LYS A 86 7.88 2.99 8.22
C LYS A 86 6.51 3.51 8.66
N ASN A 87 5.78 4.12 7.74
CA ASN A 87 4.44 4.65 8.02
C ASN A 87 3.46 3.52 8.34
N GLU A 88 3.47 2.46 7.56
CA GLU A 88 2.57 1.32 7.76
C GLU A 88 2.86 0.62 9.09
N ILE A 89 4.13 0.40 9.42
CA ILE A 89 4.56 -0.19 10.68
C ILE A 89 4.13 0.70 11.85
N SER A 90 4.44 1.99 11.77
CA SER A 90 4.12 2.95 12.82
C SER A 90 2.62 3.02 13.11
N MET A 91 1.80 3.07 12.06
CA MET A 91 0.34 3.12 12.23
C MET A 91 -0.21 1.81 12.75
N THR A 92 0.36 0.68 12.34
CA THR A 92 -0.05 -0.64 12.85
C THR A 92 0.28 -0.76 14.34
N GLU A 93 1.47 -0.30 14.74
CA GLU A 93 1.87 -0.25 16.15
C GLU A 93 0.94 0.63 16.98
N TYR A 94 0.56 1.79 16.45
CA TYR A 94 -0.37 2.71 17.10
C TYR A 94 -1.75 2.05 17.31
N GLU A 95 -2.28 1.41 16.29
CA GLU A 95 -3.58 0.72 16.38
C GLU A 95 -3.52 -0.43 17.37
N LEU A 96 -2.42 -1.18 17.38
CA LEU A 96 -2.20 -2.29 18.30
C LEU A 96 -2.14 -1.79 19.74
N GLU A 97 -1.34 -0.75 20.00
CA GLU A 97 -1.21 -0.15 21.33
C GLU A 97 -2.55 0.38 21.84
N LYS A 98 -3.30 1.07 20.99
CA LYS A 98 -4.61 1.58 21.32
C LYS A 98 -5.56 0.47 21.77
N LEU A 99 -5.51 -0.68 21.10
CA LEU A 99 -6.35 -1.82 21.42
C LEU A 99 -5.87 -2.52 22.70
N GLN A 100 -4.56 -2.66 22.89
CA GLN A 100 -3.96 -3.26 24.10
C GLN A 100 -4.22 -2.44 25.37
N ASN A 101 -4.29 -1.11 25.24
CA ASN A 101 -4.45 -0.22 26.39
C ASN A 101 -5.91 -0.01 26.80
N LYS A 102 -6.86 -0.72 26.20
CA LYS A 102 -8.25 -0.67 26.65
C LYS A 102 -8.37 -1.29 28.01
N THR A 103 -9.04 -0.57 28.93
CA THR A 103 -9.26 -1.01 30.30
C THR A 103 -10.36 -2.07 30.41
N ARG A 104 -11.22 -2.18 29.39
CA ARG A 104 -12.28 -3.17 29.33
C ARG A 104 -11.77 -4.47 28.77
N LYS A 105 -12.34 -5.58 29.21
CA LYS A 105 -12.12 -6.88 28.60
C LYS A 105 -12.53 -6.79 27.12
N LEU A 106 -11.65 -7.20 26.24
CA LEU A 106 -11.92 -7.19 24.81
C LEU A 106 -13.00 -8.21 24.45
N GLY A 107 -13.96 -7.78 23.64
CA GLY A 107 -14.91 -8.71 23.04
C GLY A 107 -14.21 -9.61 22.04
N LYS A 108 -14.88 -10.68 21.60
CA LYS A 108 -14.33 -11.66 20.66
C LYS A 108 -13.79 -10.98 19.39
N ARG A 109 -14.55 -10.05 18.81
CA ARG A 109 -14.16 -9.35 17.58
C ARG A 109 -12.89 -8.52 17.79
N GLN A 110 -12.78 -7.84 18.93
CA GLN A 110 -11.61 -7.02 19.25
C GLN A 110 -10.37 -7.89 19.53
N ALA A 111 -10.55 -9.04 20.16
CA ALA A 111 -9.48 -10.00 20.42
C ALA A 111 -8.95 -10.57 19.10
N GLU A 112 -9.81 -10.88 18.14
CA GLU A 112 -9.43 -11.33 16.80
C GLU A 112 -8.70 -10.23 16.06
N GLN A 113 -9.17 -8.98 16.16
CA GLN A 113 -8.51 -7.83 15.56
C GLN A 113 -7.11 -7.63 16.14
N LEU A 114 -6.95 -7.79 17.46
CA LEU A 114 -5.65 -7.69 18.12
C LEU A 114 -4.66 -8.69 17.56
N GLU A 115 -5.06 -9.96 17.42
CA GLU A 115 -4.21 -11.00 16.87
C GLU A 115 -3.88 -10.74 15.39
N SER A 116 -4.85 -10.26 14.63
CA SER A 116 -4.67 -9.89 13.22
C SER A 116 -3.63 -8.76 13.07
N LEU A 117 -3.69 -7.75 13.93
CA LEU A 117 -2.74 -6.64 13.94
C LEU A 117 -1.33 -7.10 14.34
N LYS A 118 -1.22 -8.00 15.31
CA LYS A 118 0.08 -8.58 15.70
C LYS A 118 0.72 -9.33 14.54
N THR A 119 -0.05 -10.13 13.84
CA THR A 119 0.41 -10.89 12.68
C THR A 119 0.84 -9.94 11.55
N LYS A 120 0.02 -8.93 11.26
CA LYS A 120 0.32 -7.91 10.25
C LYS A 120 1.64 -7.20 10.57
N LEU A 121 1.80 -6.78 11.84
CA LEU A 121 3.02 -6.07 12.27
C LEU A 121 4.25 -6.95 12.09
N GLN A 122 4.17 -8.21 12.50
CA GLN A 122 5.30 -9.15 12.37
C GLN A 122 5.65 -9.36 10.90
N ASP A 123 4.66 -9.56 10.04
CA ASP A 123 4.86 -9.74 8.60
C ASP A 123 5.49 -8.52 7.95
N LEU A 124 5.03 -7.32 8.32
CA LEU A 124 5.59 -6.06 7.83
C LEU A 124 7.05 -5.90 8.23
N GLN A 125 7.36 -6.16 9.50
CA GLN A 125 8.74 -6.04 10.02
C GLN A 125 9.67 -7.03 9.34
N ASN A 126 9.22 -8.26 9.17
CA ASN A 126 10.00 -9.31 8.49
C ASN A 126 10.26 -8.92 7.03
N LEU A 127 9.24 -8.49 6.31
CA LEU A 127 9.38 -8.10 4.91
C LEU A 127 10.27 -6.87 4.78
N TYR A 128 10.12 -5.89 5.67
CA TYR A 128 10.95 -4.68 5.66
C TYR A 128 12.44 -5.00 5.82
N GLN A 129 12.78 -5.97 6.65
CA GLN A 129 14.17 -6.40 6.82
C GLN A 129 14.72 -7.12 5.58
N GLU A 130 13.86 -7.76 4.80
CA GLU A 130 14.23 -8.53 3.62
C GLU A 130 14.45 -7.67 2.37
N VAL A 131 13.84 -6.51 2.33
CA VAL A 131 13.95 -5.60 1.19
C VAL A 131 14.95 -4.49 1.46
#